data_18f83e359c9afa6c2a00de688a495d8f
#
_entry.id   18f83e359c9afa6c2a00de688a495d8f
#
_cell.length_a   1.000
_cell.length_b   1.000
_cell.length_c   1.000
_cell.angle_alpha   90.00
_cell.angle_beta   90.00
_cell.angle_gamma   90.00
#
_symmetry.space_group_name_H-M   'P 1'
#
loop_
_entity.id
_entity.type
_entity.pdbx_description
1 polymer ?
#
loop_
_entity_poly.entity_id
_entity_poly.type
_entity_poly.pdbx_seq_one_letter_code
_entity_poly.pdbx_strand_id
1 'polypeptide(L)'
;MNYPLMAADVARFMAAQGIPSSGVIGHSMGGKTAMQLALQFPDRVDQLIVSDMAPRAYPPVYADLIAAQLALDLKSYSTRQEIEDALAPQIPGLALRRFLLKNLGRDSAGAFFWKLNLRGLADNYWQLGQPVSGSGPFLKPALFIRGGQSNYINASDEPLIRDWFPAAAIKTIPAAGHWVHADQPEEFLRLVLDFL
;
A
#
# COMPACT_ATOMS: atom_id res chain seq x y z
N MET A 1 4.39 14.10 -2.90
CA MET A 1 3.92 12.95 -2.08
C MET A 1 5.11 12.04 -1.82
N ASN A 2 5.36 11.65 -0.56
CA ASN A 2 6.40 10.70 -0.14
C ASN A 2 6.00 10.09 1.22
N TYR A 3 6.69 9.06 1.67
CA TYR A 3 6.33 8.37 2.92
C TYR A 3 6.40 9.24 4.18
N PRO A 4 7.42 10.11 4.37
CA PRO A 4 7.42 11.03 5.52
C PRO A 4 6.21 11.95 5.59
N LEU A 5 5.74 12.50 4.46
CA LEU A 5 4.53 13.32 4.40
C LEU A 5 3.27 12.49 4.66
N MET A 6 3.18 11.28 4.08
CA MET A 6 2.03 10.38 4.29
C MET A 6 1.93 9.94 5.77
N ALA A 7 3.06 9.64 6.41
CA ALA A 7 3.11 9.35 7.84
C ALA A 7 2.65 10.55 8.69
N ALA A 8 3.10 11.76 8.33
CA ALA A 8 2.66 12.98 9.01
C ALA A 8 1.15 13.25 8.82
N ASP A 9 0.59 12.90 7.66
CA ASP A 9 -0.86 13.01 7.41
C ASP A 9 -1.65 12.03 8.30
N VAL A 10 -1.17 10.78 8.45
CA VAL A 10 -1.78 9.80 9.36
C VAL A 10 -1.69 10.29 10.81
N ALA A 11 -0.53 10.79 11.25
CA ALA A 11 -0.36 11.30 12.60
C ALA A 11 -1.28 12.50 12.89
N ARG A 12 -1.47 13.41 11.92
CA ARG A 12 -2.42 14.52 12.01
C ARG A 12 -3.87 14.03 12.09
N PHE A 13 -4.23 13.04 11.27
CA PHE A 13 -5.54 12.42 11.32
C PHE A 13 -5.81 11.81 12.70
N MET A 14 -4.87 11.02 13.25
CA MET A 14 -5.00 10.46 14.59
C MET A 14 -5.23 11.56 15.64
N ALA A 15 -4.42 12.65 15.58
CA ALA A 15 -4.58 13.77 16.50
C ALA A 15 -5.95 14.44 16.36
N ALA A 16 -6.45 14.65 15.15
CA ALA A 16 -7.77 15.24 14.90
C ALA A 16 -8.92 14.37 15.39
N GLN A 17 -8.72 13.04 15.44
CA GLN A 17 -9.69 12.08 15.97
C GLN A 17 -9.52 11.83 17.49
N GLY A 18 -8.59 12.50 18.16
CA GLY A 18 -8.32 12.28 19.58
C GLY A 18 -7.69 10.90 19.87
N ILE A 19 -7.03 10.28 18.89
CA ILE A 19 -6.36 8.97 19.03
C ILE A 19 -4.89 9.24 19.42
N PRO A 20 -4.48 9.01 20.69
CA PRO A 20 -3.11 9.26 21.12
C PRO A 20 -2.13 8.25 20.52
N SER A 21 -2.49 6.96 20.50
CA SER A 21 -1.74 5.86 19.88
C SER A 21 -2.68 4.75 19.44
N SER A 22 -2.21 3.84 18.60
CA SER A 22 -3.01 2.72 18.09
C SER A 22 -2.13 1.61 17.54
N GLY A 23 -2.68 0.39 17.43
CA GLY A 23 -2.19 -0.62 16.51
C GLY A 23 -2.40 -0.15 15.07
N VAL A 24 -1.37 -0.30 14.23
CA VAL A 24 -1.40 0.15 12.83
C VAL A 24 -1.13 -1.01 11.90
N ILE A 25 -2.03 -1.22 10.94
CA ILE A 25 -1.85 -2.21 9.88
C ILE A 25 -1.75 -1.52 8.52
N GLY A 26 -0.79 -1.93 7.71
CA GLY A 26 -0.61 -1.42 6.35
C GLY A 26 -0.24 -2.51 5.35
N HIS A 27 -0.82 -2.43 4.14
CA HIS A 27 -0.52 -3.30 3.01
C HIS A 27 0.21 -2.52 1.92
N SER A 28 1.25 -3.09 1.34
CA SER A 28 1.97 -2.53 0.19
C SER A 28 2.44 -1.08 0.45
N MET A 29 2.03 -0.10 -0.34
CA MET A 29 2.31 1.32 -0.10
C MET A 29 1.83 1.78 1.29
N GLY A 30 0.67 1.30 1.75
CA GLY A 30 0.19 1.51 3.12
C GLY A 30 1.11 0.90 4.17
N GLY A 31 1.75 -0.25 3.85
CA GLY A 31 2.77 -0.87 4.70
C GLY A 31 4.01 0.02 4.87
N LYS A 32 4.50 0.63 3.79
CA LYS A 32 5.60 1.62 3.88
C LYS A 32 5.19 2.87 4.65
N THR A 33 3.95 3.33 4.46
CA THR A 33 3.42 4.46 5.24
C THR A 33 3.34 4.13 6.73
N ALA A 34 2.89 2.92 7.09
CA ALA A 34 2.81 2.43 8.46
C ALA A 34 4.21 2.27 9.09
N MET A 35 5.17 1.69 8.35
CA MET A 35 6.57 1.62 8.77
C MET A 35 7.15 3.02 9.01
N GLN A 36 6.93 3.96 8.08
CA GLN A 36 7.39 5.34 8.20
C GLN A 36 6.76 6.05 9.40
N LEU A 37 5.46 5.81 9.66
CA LEU A 37 4.77 6.33 10.84
C LEU A 37 5.42 5.83 12.13
N ALA A 38 5.70 4.53 12.21
CA ALA A 38 6.34 3.91 13.37
C ALA A 38 7.76 4.44 13.62
N LEU A 39 8.52 4.70 12.55
CA LEU A 39 9.88 5.25 12.66
C LEU A 39 9.92 6.76 12.97
N GLN A 40 8.95 7.51 12.47
CA GLN A 40 8.92 8.98 12.60
C GLN A 40 8.13 9.43 13.83
N PHE A 41 7.11 8.68 14.24
CA PHE A 41 6.21 8.98 15.36
C PHE A 41 5.99 7.73 16.23
N PRO A 42 7.06 7.17 16.85
CA PRO A 42 6.98 5.86 17.54
C PRO A 42 5.96 5.86 18.69
N ASP A 43 5.71 7.01 19.32
CA ASP A 43 4.71 7.12 20.39
C ASP A 43 3.26 7.00 19.89
N ARG A 44 3.03 7.18 18.59
CA ARG A 44 1.71 7.04 17.96
C ARG A 44 1.37 5.60 17.57
N VAL A 45 2.35 4.70 17.58
CA VAL A 45 2.18 3.30 17.16
C VAL A 45 2.45 2.39 18.34
N ASP A 46 1.45 1.62 18.77
CA ASP A 46 1.58 0.63 19.85
C ASP A 46 2.08 -0.71 19.32
N GLN A 47 1.55 -1.12 18.17
CA GLN A 47 1.90 -2.35 17.44
C GLN A 47 1.85 -2.07 15.94
N LEU A 48 2.79 -2.64 15.19
CA LEU A 48 2.86 -2.49 13.73
C LEU A 48 2.59 -3.82 13.05
N ILE A 49 1.67 -3.82 12.07
CA ILE A 49 1.46 -4.98 11.18
C ILE A 49 1.70 -4.51 9.73
N VAL A 50 2.63 -5.17 9.05
CA VAL A 50 2.96 -4.90 7.65
C VAL A 50 2.61 -6.12 6.80
N SER A 51 1.69 -5.94 5.85
CA SER A 51 1.32 -6.97 4.90
C SER A 51 2.10 -6.80 3.60
N ASP A 52 2.95 -7.75 3.33
CA ASP A 52 3.72 -8.02 2.11
C ASP A 52 4.46 -6.81 1.53
N MET A 53 5.29 -6.17 2.37
CA MET A 53 6.14 -5.05 2.00
C MET A 53 7.37 -4.98 2.89
N ALA A 54 8.57 -4.88 2.29
CA ALA A 54 9.83 -4.66 3.01
C ALA A 54 10.19 -3.15 3.08
N PRO A 55 11.04 -2.73 4.01
CA PRO A 55 11.45 -1.33 4.16
C PRO A 55 12.36 -0.80 3.05
N ARG A 56 12.82 -1.64 2.11
CA ARG A 56 13.74 -1.31 1.02
C ARG A 56 13.13 -0.46 -0.09
N ALA A 57 13.97 -0.01 -1.03
CA ALA A 57 13.51 0.58 -2.29
C ALA A 57 12.90 -0.47 -3.22
N TYR A 58 11.94 -0.03 -4.06
CA TYR A 58 11.30 -0.84 -5.10
C TYR A 58 11.34 -0.09 -6.44
N PRO A 59 11.52 -0.79 -7.56
CA PRO A 59 11.46 -0.19 -8.88
C PRO A 59 10.03 0.32 -9.20
N PRO A 60 9.88 1.32 -10.07
CA PRO A 60 8.59 1.92 -10.42
C PRO A 60 7.81 1.08 -11.45
N VAL A 61 7.42 -0.15 -11.07
CA VAL A 61 6.80 -1.14 -11.97
C VAL A 61 5.37 -0.81 -12.43
N TYR A 62 4.70 0.16 -11.84
CA TYR A 62 3.31 0.53 -12.17
C TYR A 62 3.19 1.89 -12.88
N ALA A 63 4.30 2.47 -13.35
CA ALA A 63 4.28 3.75 -14.06
C ALA A 63 3.37 3.69 -15.29
N ASP A 64 3.48 2.61 -16.06
CA ASP A 64 2.68 2.41 -17.27
C ASP A 64 1.17 2.28 -16.97
N LEU A 65 0.80 1.68 -15.83
CA LEU A 65 -0.60 1.60 -15.41
C LEU A 65 -1.18 2.98 -15.10
N ILE A 66 -0.41 3.84 -14.46
CA ILE A 66 -0.81 5.22 -14.15
C ILE A 66 -0.91 6.03 -15.46
N ALA A 67 0.07 5.88 -16.34
CA ALA A 67 0.08 6.54 -17.65
C ALA A 67 -1.11 6.13 -18.52
N ALA A 68 -1.45 4.82 -18.57
CA ALA A 68 -2.60 4.31 -19.30
C ALA A 68 -3.92 4.92 -18.79
N GLN A 69 -4.08 5.06 -17.48
CA GLN A 69 -5.28 5.69 -16.90
C GLN A 69 -5.35 7.19 -17.21
N LEU A 70 -4.22 7.90 -17.16
CA LEU A 70 -4.15 9.34 -17.44
C LEU A 70 -4.37 9.65 -18.93
N ALA A 71 -4.06 8.72 -19.84
CA ALA A 71 -4.26 8.88 -21.27
C ALA A 71 -5.73 8.82 -21.70
N LEU A 72 -6.65 8.33 -20.85
CA LEU A 72 -8.06 8.25 -21.18
C LEU A 72 -8.74 9.61 -21.09
N ASP A 73 -9.42 10.02 -22.16
CA ASP A 73 -10.41 11.09 -22.10
C ASP A 73 -11.73 10.55 -21.57
N LEU A 74 -11.90 10.58 -20.24
CA LEU A 74 -13.07 10.00 -19.57
C LEU A 74 -14.40 10.63 -20.01
N LYS A 75 -14.39 11.81 -20.59
CA LYS A 75 -15.61 12.49 -21.08
C LYS A 75 -16.14 11.89 -22.38
N SER A 76 -15.30 11.15 -23.12
CA SER A 76 -15.69 10.49 -24.38
C SER A 76 -16.43 9.16 -24.17
N TYR A 77 -16.51 8.64 -22.93
CA TYR A 77 -17.11 7.35 -22.61
C TYR A 77 -18.46 7.51 -21.92
N SER A 78 -19.43 6.69 -22.33
CA SER A 78 -20.77 6.65 -21.76
C SER A 78 -20.94 5.55 -20.72
N THR A 79 -20.15 4.48 -20.82
CA THR A 79 -20.24 3.31 -19.95
C THR A 79 -18.90 2.94 -19.34
N ARG A 80 -18.97 2.26 -18.17
CA ARG A 80 -17.79 1.71 -17.51
C ARG A 80 -17.12 0.62 -18.35
N GLN A 81 -17.91 -0.13 -19.13
CA GLN A 81 -17.39 -1.19 -20.01
C GLN A 81 -16.52 -0.60 -21.12
N GLU A 82 -16.92 0.50 -21.76
CA GLU A 82 -16.10 1.17 -22.76
C GLU A 82 -14.73 1.59 -22.19
N ILE A 83 -14.67 2.08 -20.93
CA ILE A 83 -13.42 2.43 -20.27
C ILE A 83 -12.60 1.16 -19.96
N GLU A 84 -13.24 0.07 -19.54
CA GLU A 84 -12.57 -1.23 -19.32
C GLU A 84 -11.93 -1.73 -20.62
N ASP A 85 -12.66 -1.63 -21.74
CA ASP A 85 -12.19 -2.07 -23.05
C ASP A 85 -11.06 -1.19 -23.59
N ALA A 86 -11.15 0.12 -23.36
CA ALA A 86 -10.10 1.07 -23.75
C ALA A 86 -8.78 0.86 -23.00
N LEU A 87 -8.83 0.35 -21.77
CA LEU A 87 -7.64 -0.02 -20.98
C LEU A 87 -7.04 -1.38 -21.40
N ALA A 88 -7.79 -2.24 -22.10
CA ALA A 88 -7.37 -3.62 -22.36
C ALA A 88 -6.04 -3.76 -23.13
N PRO A 89 -5.70 -2.90 -24.12
CA PRO A 89 -4.44 -2.98 -24.84
C PRO A 89 -3.21 -2.78 -23.95
N GLN A 90 -3.28 -1.85 -22.97
CA GLN A 90 -2.18 -1.52 -22.07
C GLN A 90 -2.20 -2.38 -20.79
N ILE A 91 -3.39 -2.85 -20.39
CA ILE A 91 -3.60 -3.62 -19.15
C ILE A 91 -4.36 -4.90 -19.48
N PRO A 92 -3.69 -5.96 -19.97
CA PRO A 92 -4.35 -7.19 -20.42
C PRO A 92 -5.12 -7.93 -19.31
N GLY A 93 -4.68 -7.82 -18.05
CA GLY A 93 -5.27 -8.51 -16.91
C GLY A 93 -6.65 -7.96 -16.52
N LEU A 94 -7.74 -8.71 -16.79
CA LEU A 94 -9.11 -8.30 -16.50
C LEU A 94 -9.33 -7.96 -15.01
N ALA A 95 -8.80 -8.79 -14.10
CA ALA A 95 -8.93 -8.57 -12.66
C ALA A 95 -8.28 -7.24 -12.22
N LEU A 96 -7.10 -6.92 -12.79
CA LEU A 96 -6.40 -5.67 -12.53
C LEU A 96 -7.18 -4.46 -13.07
N ARG A 97 -7.71 -4.53 -14.31
CA ARG A 97 -8.55 -3.45 -14.85
C ARG A 97 -9.75 -3.19 -13.95
N ARG A 98 -10.48 -4.23 -13.55
CA ARG A 98 -11.66 -4.12 -12.67
C ARG A 98 -11.30 -3.54 -11.31
N PHE A 99 -10.12 -3.88 -10.78
CA PHE A 99 -9.62 -3.29 -9.56
C PHE A 99 -9.37 -1.78 -9.73
N LEU A 100 -8.65 -1.36 -10.77
CA LEU A 100 -8.39 0.05 -11.06
C LEU A 100 -9.68 0.85 -11.23
N LEU A 101 -10.66 0.29 -11.92
CA LEU A 101 -11.96 0.90 -12.15
C LEU A 101 -12.82 1.08 -10.88
N LYS A 102 -12.50 0.46 -9.74
CA LYS A 102 -13.15 0.77 -8.45
C LYS A 102 -12.96 2.26 -8.06
N ASN A 103 -11.92 2.88 -8.57
CA ASN A 103 -11.62 4.30 -8.39
C ASN A 103 -12.27 5.21 -9.43
N LEU A 104 -13.09 4.67 -10.32
CA LEU A 104 -13.88 5.46 -11.25
C LEU A 104 -15.15 5.95 -10.54
N GLY A 105 -15.41 7.25 -10.61
CA GLY A 105 -16.62 7.90 -10.14
C GLY A 105 -17.44 8.50 -11.28
N ARG A 106 -18.66 8.93 -10.97
CA ARG A 106 -19.47 9.83 -11.82
C ARG A 106 -19.77 11.09 -11.04
N ASP A 107 -19.70 12.22 -11.71
CA ASP A 107 -20.13 13.51 -11.15
C ASP A 107 -21.65 13.70 -11.26
N SER A 108 -22.16 14.85 -10.82
CA SER A 108 -23.58 15.19 -10.86
C SER A 108 -24.13 15.33 -12.28
N ALA A 109 -23.27 15.55 -13.28
CA ALA A 109 -23.64 15.60 -14.69
C ALA A 109 -23.56 14.22 -15.37
N GLY A 110 -23.15 13.16 -14.62
CA GLY A 110 -22.98 11.81 -15.13
C GLY A 110 -21.65 11.54 -15.81
N ALA A 111 -20.74 12.53 -15.88
CA ALA A 111 -19.42 12.35 -16.46
C ALA A 111 -18.50 11.53 -15.55
N PHE A 112 -17.67 10.67 -16.16
CA PHE A 112 -16.70 9.89 -15.42
C PHE A 112 -15.52 10.72 -14.96
N PHE A 113 -14.98 10.40 -13.77
CA PHE A 113 -13.76 10.97 -13.24
C PHE A 113 -13.01 9.93 -12.39
N TRP A 114 -11.68 10.10 -12.27
CA TRP A 114 -10.89 9.31 -11.32
C TRP A 114 -11.00 9.93 -9.92
N LYS A 115 -11.40 9.11 -8.93
CA LYS A 115 -11.42 9.50 -7.51
C LYS A 115 -10.02 9.72 -6.96
N LEU A 116 -9.02 9.04 -7.53
CA LEU A 116 -7.62 9.20 -7.16
C LEU A 116 -6.99 10.40 -7.85
N ASN A 117 -6.07 11.08 -7.17
CA ASN A 117 -5.20 12.06 -7.78
C ASN A 117 -4.09 11.35 -8.58
N LEU A 118 -4.46 10.81 -9.76
CA LEU A 118 -3.51 10.07 -10.62
C LEU A 118 -2.34 10.95 -11.09
N ARG A 119 -2.55 12.24 -11.32
CA ARG A 119 -1.48 13.16 -11.71
C ARG A 119 -0.48 13.33 -10.56
N GLY A 120 -0.97 13.59 -9.35
CA GLY A 120 -0.12 13.66 -8.16
C GLY A 120 0.63 12.34 -7.89
N LEU A 121 0.02 11.18 -8.20
CA LEU A 121 0.69 9.88 -8.17
C LEU A 121 1.79 9.81 -9.22
N ALA A 122 1.51 10.15 -10.48
CA ALA A 122 2.48 10.12 -11.58
C ALA A 122 3.69 11.01 -11.29
N ASP A 123 3.45 12.26 -10.91
CA ASP A 123 4.49 13.27 -10.65
C ASP A 123 5.41 12.89 -9.47
N ASN A 124 4.94 12.04 -8.56
CA ASN A 124 5.69 11.62 -7.37
C ASN A 124 5.97 10.11 -7.34
N TYR A 125 5.74 9.39 -8.43
CA TYR A 125 5.77 7.92 -8.40
C TYR A 125 7.14 7.35 -8.00
N TRP A 126 8.23 7.99 -8.41
CA TRP A 126 9.58 7.61 -8.02
C TRP A 126 9.82 7.73 -6.49
N GLN A 127 9.16 8.69 -5.81
CA GLN A 127 9.23 8.84 -4.36
C GLN A 127 8.56 7.67 -3.63
N LEU A 128 7.53 7.07 -4.24
CA LEU A 128 6.85 5.89 -3.68
C LEU A 128 7.68 4.61 -3.83
N GLY A 129 8.69 4.62 -4.69
CA GLY A 129 9.70 3.56 -4.78
C GLY A 129 10.77 3.64 -3.68
N GLN A 130 10.96 4.79 -3.01
CA GLN A 130 12.06 4.99 -2.06
C GLN A 130 11.93 4.12 -0.79
N PRO A 131 13.05 3.78 -0.11
CA PRO A 131 13.00 3.06 1.15
C PRO A 131 12.35 3.93 2.25
N VAL A 132 11.96 3.29 3.35
CA VAL A 132 11.63 4.04 4.57
C VAL A 132 12.89 4.60 5.20
N SER A 133 12.75 5.61 6.05
CA SER A 133 13.86 6.29 6.73
C SER A 133 13.47 6.69 8.14
N GLY A 134 14.47 6.79 9.02
CA GLY A 134 14.25 7.17 10.41
C GLY A 134 15.56 7.56 11.10
N SER A 135 15.47 8.10 12.30
CA SER A 135 16.63 8.43 13.15
C SER A 135 17.11 7.25 14.01
N GLY A 136 16.33 6.16 14.03
CA GLY A 136 16.62 4.94 14.79
C GLY A 136 15.53 3.89 14.58
N PRO A 137 15.70 2.68 15.15
CA PRO A 137 14.75 1.59 14.99
C PRO A 137 13.47 1.80 15.81
N PHE A 138 12.37 1.17 15.35
CA PHE A 138 11.13 1.03 16.11
C PHE A 138 11.20 -0.21 17.00
N LEU A 139 11.19 -0.03 18.33
CA LEU A 139 11.47 -1.09 19.31
C LEU A 139 10.22 -1.82 19.81
N LYS A 140 9.01 -1.32 19.48
CA LYS A 140 7.75 -1.95 19.89
C LYS A 140 7.41 -3.14 18.99
N PRO A 141 6.42 -3.99 19.37
CA PRO A 141 6.06 -5.17 18.60
C PRO A 141 5.72 -4.86 17.14
N ALA A 142 6.25 -5.67 16.23
CA ALA A 142 5.96 -5.59 14.80
C ALA A 142 5.72 -6.99 14.21
N LEU A 143 4.79 -7.11 13.28
CA LEU A 143 4.49 -8.32 12.53
C LEU A 143 4.59 -8.03 11.03
N PHE A 144 5.44 -8.79 10.34
CA PHE A 144 5.51 -8.79 8.88
C PHE A 144 4.87 -10.07 8.35
N ILE A 145 3.81 -9.95 7.56
CA ILE A 145 3.11 -11.08 6.94
C ILE A 145 3.48 -11.11 5.46
N ARG A 146 4.20 -12.15 5.05
CA ARG A 146 4.72 -12.35 3.69
C ARG A 146 3.82 -13.31 2.92
N GLY A 147 3.47 -12.97 1.67
CA GLY A 147 2.90 -13.92 0.72
C GLY A 147 3.98 -14.86 0.18
N GLY A 148 3.78 -16.19 0.29
CA GLY A 148 4.75 -17.18 -0.15
C GLY A 148 4.96 -17.20 -1.67
N GLN A 149 4.00 -16.68 -2.43
CA GLN A 149 4.04 -16.54 -3.90
C GLN A 149 4.32 -15.10 -4.33
N SER A 150 4.73 -14.23 -3.38
CA SER A 150 5.07 -12.83 -3.62
C SER A 150 6.57 -12.60 -3.59
N ASN A 151 7.03 -11.57 -4.31
CA ASN A 151 8.43 -11.12 -4.31
C ASN A 151 8.65 -9.81 -3.55
N TYR A 152 7.64 -9.33 -2.80
CA TYR A 152 7.75 -8.07 -2.07
C TYR A 152 8.53 -8.19 -0.76
N ILE A 153 8.51 -9.36 -0.11
CA ILE A 153 9.41 -9.69 0.99
C ILE A 153 10.15 -10.98 0.63
N ASN A 154 11.47 -10.90 0.52
CA ASN A 154 12.34 -12.05 0.28
C ASN A 154 13.15 -12.38 1.55
N ALA A 155 13.77 -13.55 1.59
CA ALA A 155 14.65 -13.92 2.71
C ALA A 155 15.81 -12.92 2.89
N SER A 156 16.32 -12.34 1.81
CA SER A 156 17.35 -11.30 1.85
C SER A 156 16.90 -9.97 2.46
N ASP A 157 15.60 -9.74 2.61
CA ASP A 157 15.05 -8.54 3.25
C ASP A 157 14.99 -8.67 4.79
N GLU A 158 15.06 -9.89 5.35
CA GLU A 158 14.93 -10.13 6.78
C GLU A 158 15.95 -9.37 7.64
N PRO A 159 17.25 -9.31 7.28
CA PRO A 159 18.21 -8.50 8.04
C PRO A 159 17.79 -7.02 8.09
N LEU A 160 17.42 -6.43 6.96
CA LEU A 160 16.98 -5.03 6.89
C LEU A 160 15.69 -4.78 7.69
N ILE A 161 14.76 -5.74 7.69
CA ILE A 161 13.55 -5.67 8.54
C ILE A 161 13.96 -5.64 10.01
N ARG A 162 14.89 -6.50 10.45
CA ARG A 162 15.35 -6.56 11.85
C ARG A 162 16.17 -5.35 12.26
N ASP A 163 16.90 -4.73 11.33
CA ASP A 163 17.64 -3.48 11.61
C ASP A 163 16.68 -2.34 11.96
N TRP A 164 15.57 -2.20 11.24
CA TRP A 164 14.58 -1.16 11.48
C TRP A 164 13.53 -1.54 12.55
N PHE A 165 13.23 -2.84 12.69
CA PHE A 165 12.19 -3.39 13.56
C PHE A 165 12.73 -4.60 14.32
N PRO A 166 13.60 -4.41 15.33
CA PRO A 166 14.27 -5.53 16.04
C PRO A 166 13.31 -6.52 16.69
N ALA A 167 12.12 -6.05 17.13
CA ALA A 167 11.07 -6.88 17.73
C ALA A 167 10.13 -7.51 16.67
N ALA A 168 10.51 -7.49 15.38
CA ALA A 168 9.64 -8.01 14.33
C ALA A 168 9.56 -9.54 14.33
N ALA A 169 8.33 -10.07 14.31
CA ALA A 169 8.02 -11.41 13.86
C ALA A 169 7.75 -11.39 12.35
N ILE A 170 8.30 -12.36 11.61
CA ILE A 170 8.04 -12.53 10.17
C ILE A 170 7.30 -13.84 9.98
N LYS A 171 6.10 -13.78 9.40
CA LYS A 171 5.24 -14.94 9.12
C LYS A 171 4.99 -15.03 7.62
N THR A 172 4.95 -16.26 7.10
CA THR A 172 4.67 -16.53 5.69
C THR A 172 3.35 -17.24 5.55
N ILE A 173 2.49 -16.79 4.64
CA ILE A 173 1.31 -17.51 4.18
C ILE A 173 1.64 -18.14 2.83
N PRO A 174 1.91 -19.45 2.75
CA PRO A 174 2.53 -20.08 1.57
C PRO A 174 1.72 -19.94 0.28
N ALA A 175 0.39 -19.99 0.38
CA ALA A 175 -0.52 -19.96 -0.77
C ALA A 175 -0.94 -18.54 -1.19
N ALA A 176 -0.45 -17.49 -0.51
CA ALA A 176 -0.80 -16.10 -0.83
C ALA A 176 0.21 -15.46 -1.77
N GLY A 177 -0.28 -14.64 -2.70
CA GLY A 177 0.50 -13.67 -3.46
C GLY A 177 0.63 -12.33 -2.71
N HIS A 178 0.78 -11.23 -3.47
CA HIS A 178 0.91 -9.88 -2.88
C HIS A 178 -0.34 -9.42 -2.11
N TRP A 179 -1.51 -9.90 -2.47
CA TRP A 179 -2.77 -9.52 -1.83
C TRP A 179 -3.17 -10.54 -0.76
N VAL A 180 -2.28 -10.70 0.21
CA VAL A 180 -2.32 -11.74 1.26
C VAL A 180 -3.70 -11.84 1.92
N HIS A 181 -4.29 -10.69 2.29
CA HIS A 181 -5.60 -10.58 2.93
C HIS A 181 -6.78 -10.96 2.02
N ALA A 182 -6.59 -10.94 0.69
CA ALA A 182 -7.61 -11.35 -0.28
C ALA A 182 -7.41 -12.79 -0.73
N ASP A 183 -6.16 -13.24 -0.86
CA ASP A 183 -5.82 -14.59 -1.32
C ASP A 183 -6.07 -15.63 -0.23
N GLN A 184 -5.78 -15.30 1.04
CA GLN A 184 -5.91 -16.19 2.20
C GLN A 184 -6.49 -15.43 3.41
N PRO A 185 -7.77 -15.00 3.36
CA PRO A 185 -8.36 -14.10 4.35
C PRO A 185 -8.43 -14.68 5.77
N GLU A 186 -8.71 -15.98 5.90
CA GLU A 186 -8.86 -16.63 7.21
C GLU A 186 -7.51 -16.73 7.92
N GLU A 187 -6.47 -17.17 7.21
CA GLU A 187 -5.13 -17.29 7.78
C GLU A 187 -4.52 -15.91 8.08
N PHE A 188 -4.75 -14.94 7.21
CA PHE A 188 -4.35 -13.56 7.44
C PHE A 188 -5.00 -13.01 8.70
N LEU A 189 -6.33 -13.15 8.84
CA LEU A 189 -7.06 -12.69 10.02
C LEU A 189 -6.57 -13.37 11.30
N ARG A 190 -6.34 -14.67 11.26
CA ARG A 190 -5.81 -15.42 12.40
C ARG A 190 -4.47 -14.85 12.87
N LEU A 191 -3.50 -14.64 11.95
CA LEU A 191 -2.19 -14.07 12.29
C LEU A 191 -2.29 -12.66 12.86
N VAL A 192 -3.23 -11.84 12.35
CA VAL A 192 -3.49 -10.50 12.89
C VAL A 192 -4.05 -10.55 14.30
N LEU A 193 -5.07 -11.39 14.54
CA LEU A 193 -5.71 -11.52 15.87
C LEU A 193 -4.79 -12.15 16.91
N ASP A 194 -3.97 -13.12 16.52
CA ASP A 194 -2.97 -13.76 17.41
C ASP A 194 -1.86 -12.77 17.83
N PHE A 195 -1.66 -11.70 17.05
CA PHE A 195 -0.63 -10.70 17.34
C PHE A 195 -1.15 -9.51 18.14
N LEU A 196 -2.43 -9.11 18.00
CA LEU A 196 -3.06 -8.01 18.73
C LEU A 196 -3.37 -8.37 20.19
#